data_3a612c7bf42ba7f0f631296467f432c8
#
_entry.id   3a612c7bf42ba7f0f631296467f432c8
#
_cell.length_a   1.000
_cell.length_b   1.000
_cell.length_c   1.000
_cell.angle_alpha   90.00
_cell.angle_beta   90.00
_cell.angle_gamma   90.00
#
_symmetry.space_group_name_H-M   'P 1'
#
loop_
_entity.id
_entity.type
_entity.pdbx_description
1 polymer ?
#
loop_
_entity_poly.entity_id
_entity_poly.type
_entity_poly.pdbx_seq_one_letter_code
_entity_poly.pdbx_strand_id
1 'polypeptide(L)'
;MKALTTCRIIVSVIKVSTKTNAVRLVEQAGIPCREAFYEFDENDLSGMHVAEALAMPPEQVFKTLVARGERTGINVFCIPVCCELDLKKAAKAAGDKNMELIAVKELLPLTGYIRGGCSPVGMKKKYPTFMDETCILWEEITVSAGERGHQITLNPEALAKLTGAVLADITV
;
A
#
# COMPACT_ATOMS: atom_id res chain seq x y z
N MET A 1 -37.94 28.25 7.60
CA MET A 1 -36.87 27.87 8.55
C MET A 1 -35.89 26.98 7.83
N LYS A 2 -34.71 27.48 7.53
CA LYS A 2 -33.65 26.75 6.85
C LYS A 2 -32.76 26.08 7.90
N ALA A 3 -32.70 24.75 7.88
CA ALA A 3 -31.78 23.98 8.70
C ALA A 3 -30.34 24.18 8.17
N LEU A 4 -29.51 24.81 8.97
CA LEU A 4 -28.08 24.93 8.75
C LEU A 4 -27.44 23.56 9.05
N THR A 5 -27.06 22.86 8.00
CA THR A 5 -26.24 21.66 8.11
C THR A 5 -24.82 22.09 8.51
N THR A 6 -24.50 21.91 9.77
CA THR A 6 -23.19 22.18 10.32
C THR A 6 -22.21 21.13 9.76
N CYS A 7 -21.40 21.54 8.81
CA CYS A 7 -20.25 20.75 8.36
C CYS A 7 -19.27 20.68 9.55
N ARG A 8 -19.23 19.55 10.24
CA ARG A 8 -18.20 19.26 11.24
C ARG A 8 -16.88 19.02 10.50
N ILE A 9 -16.08 20.05 10.40
CA ILE A 9 -14.65 19.89 10.11
C ILE A 9 -14.07 19.24 11.37
N ILE A 10 -13.77 17.96 11.29
CA ILE A 10 -12.99 17.26 12.32
C ILE A 10 -11.58 17.82 12.20
N VAL A 11 -11.25 18.77 13.06
CA VAL A 11 -9.86 19.20 13.27
C VAL A 11 -9.17 18.00 13.93
N SER A 12 -8.45 17.23 13.13
CA SER A 12 -7.63 16.13 13.64
C SER A 12 -6.60 16.71 14.60
N VAL A 13 -6.60 16.14 15.81
CA VAL A 13 -5.53 16.31 16.78
C VAL A 13 -4.21 16.07 16.05
N ILE A 14 -3.35 17.08 15.98
CA ILE A 14 -2.00 16.95 15.46
C ILE A 14 -1.25 16.04 16.43
N LYS A 15 -1.28 14.75 16.16
CA LYS A 15 -0.31 13.82 16.70
C LYS A 15 0.99 14.20 16.01
N VAL A 16 1.94 14.74 16.74
CA VAL A 16 3.32 14.90 16.25
C VAL A 16 3.87 13.48 16.11
N SER A 17 3.53 12.85 15.00
CA SER A 17 4.03 11.56 14.60
C SER A 17 5.45 11.80 14.06
N THR A 18 6.42 11.11 14.62
CA THR A 18 7.73 10.97 13.98
C THR A 18 7.49 10.38 12.59
N LYS A 19 7.99 11.05 11.54
CA LYS A 19 7.84 10.57 10.16
C LYS A 19 8.28 9.11 10.05
N THR A 20 7.46 8.31 9.41
CA THR A 20 7.79 6.90 9.14
C THR A 20 9.01 6.79 8.22
N ASN A 21 9.64 5.63 8.22
CA ASN A 21 10.75 5.37 7.31
C ASN A 21 10.32 5.48 5.83
N ALA A 22 9.12 5.02 5.50
CA ALA A 22 8.56 5.13 4.16
C ALA A 22 8.42 6.60 3.72
N VAL A 23 7.83 7.45 4.56
CA VAL A 23 7.69 8.90 4.27
C VAL A 23 9.05 9.55 4.07
N ARG A 24 10.02 9.27 4.96
CA ARG A 24 11.37 9.83 4.83
C ARG A 24 12.04 9.45 3.52
N LEU A 25 11.92 8.20 3.09
CA LEU A 25 12.51 7.72 1.83
C LEU A 25 11.86 8.37 0.60
N VAL A 26 10.54 8.55 0.61
CA VAL A 26 9.83 9.25 -0.45
C VAL A 26 10.28 10.71 -0.54
N GLU A 27 10.38 11.40 0.59
CA GLU A 27 10.88 12.79 0.64
C GLU A 27 12.34 12.90 0.20
N GLN A 28 13.22 12.00 0.65
CA GLN A 28 14.62 11.99 0.24
C GLN A 28 14.79 11.76 -1.26
N ALA A 29 13.89 11.02 -1.88
CA ALA A 29 13.85 10.82 -3.33
C ALA A 29 13.30 12.05 -4.09
N GLY A 30 12.85 13.09 -3.39
CA GLY A 30 12.27 14.29 -3.99
C GLY A 30 10.90 14.07 -4.63
N ILE A 31 10.19 13.02 -4.24
CA ILE A 31 8.87 12.68 -4.77
C ILE A 31 7.81 13.45 -3.99
N PRO A 32 7.00 14.31 -4.66
CA PRO A 32 5.86 14.95 -4.01
C PRO A 32 4.87 13.91 -3.49
N CYS A 33 4.47 14.00 -2.24
CA CYS A 33 3.46 13.13 -1.66
C CYS A 33 2.59 13.89 -0.67
N ARG A 34 1.39 13.37 -0.43
CA ARG A 34 0.46 13.86 0.59
C ARG A 34 0.23 12.76 1.61
N GLU A 35 0.31 13.13 2.87
CA GLU A 35 0.01 12.23 3.97
C GLU A 35 -1.48 12.33 4.33
N ALA A 36 -2.11 11.21 4.62
CA ALA A 36 -3.47 11.13 5.11
C ALA A 36 -3.52 10.23 6.35
N PHE A 37 -4.25 10.67 7.35
CA PHE A 37 -4.44 9.96 8.61
C PHE A 37 -5.91 9.62 8.78
N TYR A 38 -6.20 8.42 9.30
CA TYR A 38 -7.55 7.97 9.59
C TYR A 38 -7.57 7.13 10.86
N GLU A 39 -8.73 7.07 11.51
CA GLU A 39 -8.94 6.14 12.62
C GLU A 39 -9.08 4.73 12.06
N PHE A 40 -8.23 3.82 12.51
CA PHE A 40 -8.31 2.42 12.10
C PHE A 40 -9.02 1.58 13.18
N ASP A 41 -9.73 0.55 12.73
CA ASP A 41 -10.33 -0.47 13.57
C ASP A 41 -9.46 -1.73 13.51
N GLU A 42 -8.99 -2.20 14.67
CA GLU A 42 -8.20 -3.43 14.76
C GLU A 42 -8.99 -4.68 14.32
N ASN A 43 -10.32 -4.59 14.35
CA ASN A 43 -11.20 -5.66 13.86
C ASN A 43 -11.45 -5.61 12.35
N ASP A 44 -11.15 -4.47 11.70
CA ASP A 44 -11.25 -4.30 10.25
C ASP A 44 -10.02 -3.58 9.69
N LEU A 45 -9.00 -4.35 9.39
CA LEU A 45 -7.76 -3.88 8.75
C LEU A 45 -7.82 -4.03 7.22
N SER A 46 -9.01 -4.18 6.64
CA SER A 46 -9.19 -4.32 5.19
C SER A 46 -8.82 -3.03 4.45
N GLY A 47 -8.33 -3.19 3.24
CA GLY A 47 -8.06 -2.04 2.37
C GLY A 47 -9.32 -1.29 1.95
N MET A 48 -10.47 -1.97 1.90
CA MET A 48 -11.78 -1.35 1.61
C MET A 48 -12.16 -0.35 2.70
N HIS A 49 -11.91 -0.69 3.98
CA HIS A 49 -12.11 0.25 5.09
C HIS A 49 -11.22 1.50 4.94
N VAL A 50 -9.98 1.33 4.49
CA VAL A 50 -9.08 2.47 4.21
C VAL A 50 -9.66 3.38 3.14
N ALA A 51 -10.10 2.82 2.02
CA ALA A 51 -10.69 3.60 0.92
C ALA A 51 -11.93 4.37 1.37
N GLU A 52 -12.80 3.74 2.16
CA GLU A 52 -13.98 4.37 2.74
C GLU A 52 -13.60 5.50 3.71
N ALA A 53 -12.69 5.25 4.63
CA ALA A 53 -12.23 6.23 5.62
C ALA A 53 -11.60 7.47 4.97
N LEU A 54 -10.94 7.30 3.84
CA LEU A 54 -10.31 8.38 3.08
C LEU A 54 -11.26 9.00 2.04
N ALA A 55 -12.47 8.47 1.87
CA ALA A 55 -13.42 8.85 0.81
C ALA A 55 -12.78 8.81 -0.59
N MET A 56 -12.01 7.76 -0.87
CA MET A 56 -11.30 7.55 -2.12
C MET A 56 -11.88 6.35 -2.89
N PRO A 57 -11.80 6.34 -4.23
CA PRO A 57 -12.13 5.16 -5.02
C PRO A 57 -11.23 3.97 -4.58
N PRO A 58 -11.78 2.79 -4.32
CA PRO A 58 -10.99 1.63 -3.91
C PRO A 58 -9.98 1.17 -4.97
N GLU A 59 -10.22 1.49 -6.24
CA GLU A 59 -9.32 1.24 -7.35
C GLU A 59 -8.04 2.11 -7.30
N GLN A 60 -8.08 3.22 -6.57
CA GLN A 60 -6.97 4.16 -6.40
C GLN A 60 -6.16 3.90 -5.12
N VAL A 61 -6.69 3.11 -4.20
CA VAL A 61 -6.02 2.71 -2.97
C VAL A 61 -5.41 1.33 -3.17
N PHE A 62 -4.11 1.21 -2.93
CA PHE A 62 -3.34 -0.02 -3.16
C PHE A 62 -2.91 -0.66 -1.86
N LYS A 63 -3.10 -1.95 -1.75
CA LYS A 63 -2.59 -2.79 -0.64
C LYS A 63 -1.30 -3.47 -1.06
N THR A 64 -0.41 -3.66 -0.09
CA THR A 64 0.86 -4.37 -0.30
C THR A 64 0.78 -5.76 0.29
N LEU A 65 0.96 -6.75 -0.56
CA LEU A 65 0.95 -8.17 -0.20
C LEU A 65 2.36 -8.75 -0.37
N VAL A 66 2.69 -9.71 0.48
CA VAL A 66 3.97 -10.41 0.43
C VAL A 66 3.69 -11.89 0.18
N ALA A 67 4.36 -12.44 -0.82
CA ALA A 67 4.20 -13.83 -1.20
C ALA A 67 5.57 -14.51 -1.40
N ARG A 68 5.57 -15.82 -1.30
CA ARG A 68 6.76 -16.64 -1.48
C ARG A 68 6.62 -17.48 -2.73
N GLY A 69 7.57 -17.35 -3.63
CA GLY A 69 7.76 -18.24 -4.75
C GLY A 69 8.61 -19.44 -4.37
N GLU A 70 8.43 -20.54 -5.08
CA GLU A 70 9.19 -21.77 -4.87
C GLU A 70 10.69 -21.57 -5.15
N ARG A 71 11.02 -20.80 -6.19
CA ARG A 71 12.40 -20.57 -6.64
C ARG A 71 12.89 -19.14 -6.37
N THR A 72 11.99 -18.16 -6.47
CA THR A 72 12.34 -16.74 -6.37
C THR A 72 12.33 -16.22 -4.94
N GLY A 73 11.82 -16.97 -3.97
CA GLY A 73 11.73 -16.55 -2.58
C GLY A 73 10.68 -15.47 -2.38
N ILE A 74 10.98 -14.48 -1.57
CA ILE A 74 10.03 -13.43 -1.20
C ILE A 74 9.86 -12.40 -2.31
N ASN A 75 8.62 -12.12 -2.65
CA ASN A 75 8.18 -11.13 -3.62
C ASN A 75 7.08 -10.25 -3.02
N VAL A 76 7.02 -9.01 -3.46
CA VAL A 76 6.06 -8.00 -2.98
C VAL A 76 5.13 -7.60 -4.13
N PHE A 77 3.84 -7.54 -3.83
CA PHE A 77 2.80 -7.21 -4.80
C PHE A 77 1.92 -6.07 -4.29
N CYS A 78 1.80 -5.01 -5.09
CA CYS A 78 0.93 -3.87 -4.81
C CYS A 78 -0.26 -3.91 -5.75
N ILE A 79 -1.46 -4.05 -5.21
CA ILE A 79 -2.70 -4.18 -5.99
C ILE A 79 -3.81 -3.29 -5.43
N PRO A 80 -4.80 -2.89 -6.24
CA PRO A 80 -5.97 -2.18 -5.74
C PRO A 80 -6.66 -2.94 -4.61
N VAL A 81 -7.15 -2.23 -3.60
CA VAL A 81 -7.78 -2.86 -2.42
C VAL A 81 -9.06 -3.63 -2.75
N CYS A 82 -9.73 -3.27 -3.83
CA CYS A 82 -10.93 -3.97 -4.34
C CYS A 82 -10.62 -5.24 -5.13
N CYS A 83 -9.35 -5.51 -5.43
CA CYS A 83 -8.93 -6.67 -6.21
C CYS A 83 -8.27 -7.74 -5.34
N GLU A 84 -8.23 -8.95 -5.87
CA GLU A 84 -7.49 -10.07 -5.30
C GLU A 84 -6.24 -10.37 -6.15
N LEU A 85 -5.16 -10.79 -5.50
CA LEU A 85 -3.95 -11.21 -6.19
C LEU A 85 -4.21 -12.53 -6.91
N ASP A 86 -3.99 -12.55 -8.22
CA ASP A 86 -3.96 -13.80 -8.97
C ASP A 86 -2.57 -14.46 -8.79
N LEU A 87 -2.53 -15.53 -8.02
CA LEU A 87 -1.27 -16.20 -7.68
C LEU A 87 -0.57 -16.79 -8.90
N LYS A 88 -1.31 -17.16 -9.95
CA LYS A 88 -0.72 -17.67 -11.20
C LYS A 88 -0.07 -16.55 -12.01
N LYS A 89 -0.78 -15.42 -12.13
CA LYS A 89 -0.22 -14.22 -12.76
C LYS A 89 0.97 -13.69 -11.97
N ALA A 90 0.88 -13.65 -10.64
CA ALA A 90 1.97 -13.25 -9.76
C ALA A 90 3.21 -14.15 -9.94
N ALA A 91 3.05 -15.47 -9.97
CA ALA A 91 4.14 -16.40 -10.23
C ALA A 91 4.76 -16.14 -11.62
N LYS A 92 3.94 -15.99 -12.65
CA LYS A 92 4.41 -15.66 -14.00
C LYS A 92 5.21 -14.36 -14.04
N ALA A 93 4.71 -13.30 -13.41
CA ALA A 93 5.39 -12.01 -13.34
C ALA A 93 6.75 -12.10 -12.64
N ALA A 94 6.83 -12.90 -11.58
CA ALA A 94 8.07 -13.14 -10.83
C ALA A 94 9.03 -14.15 -11.50
N GLY A 95 8.62 -14.80 -12.59
CA GLY A 95 9.41 -15.86 -13.23
C GLY A 95 9.46 -17.15 -12.41
N ASP A 96 8.42 -17.43 -11.66
CA ASP A 96 8.28 -18.62 -10.82
C ASP A 96 7.19 -19.56 -11.32
N LYS A 97 7.17 -20.78 -10.78
CA LYS A 97 6.15 -21.79 -11.08
C LYS A 97 4.93 -21.65 -10.15
N ASN A 98 5.19 -21.38 -8.90
CA ASN A 98 4.18 -21.26 -7.84
C ASN A 98 4.43 -20.02 -7.00
N MET A 99 3.34 -19.48 -6.48
CA MET A 99 3.36 -18.35 -5.55
C MET A 99 2.31 -18.57 -4.48
N GLU A 100 2.63 -18.30 -3.23
CA GLU A 100 1.68 -18.35 -2.11
C GLU A 100 1.88 -17.17 -1.17
N LEU A 101 0.80 -16.66 -0.61
CA LEU A 101 0.89 -15.59 0.39
C LEU A 101 1.60 -16.12 1.65
N ILE A 102 2.48 -15.32 2.23
CA ILE A 102 3.12 -15.66 3.50
C ILE A 102 2.11 -15.63 4.65
N ALA A 103 2.40 -16.37 5.72
CA ALA A 103 1.62 -16.26 6.95
C ALA A 103 1.82 -14.89 7.61
N VAL A 104 0.77 -14.36 8.23
CA VAL A 104 0.80 -13.02 8.87
C VAL A 104 1.95 -12.88 9.87
N LYS A 105 2.26 -13.95 10.62
CA LYS A 105 3.37 -13.99 11.59
C LYS A 105 4.76 -13.77 10.98
N GLU A 106 4.90 -14.02 9.67
CA GLU A 106 6.17 -13.87 8.95
C GLU A 106 6.38 -12.42 8.46
N LEU A 107 5.31 -11.62 8.38
CA LEU A 107 5.35 -10.29 7.77
C LEU A 107 6.34 -9.36 8.48
N LEU A 108 6.24 -9.26 9.81
CA LEU A 108 7.11 -8.38 10.60
C LEU A 108 8.60 -8.78 10.53
N PRO A 109 8.99 -10.05 10.70
CA PRO A 109 10.39 -10.45 10.56
C PRO A 109 10.96 -10.17 9.16
N LEU A 110 10.16 -10.36 8.11
CA LEU A 110 10.60 -10.20 6.73
C LEU A 110 10.65 -8.74 6.28
N THR A 111 9.65 -7.94 6.64
CA THR A 111 9.48 -6.59 6.07
C THR A 111 9.73 -5.45 7.05
N GLY A 112 9.58 -5.70 8.34
CA GLY A 112 9.56 -4.66 9.37
C GLY A 112 8.19 -4.02 9.56
N TYR A 113 7.18 -4.46 8.83
CA TYR A 113 5.81 -3.96 8.88
C TYR A 113 4.84 -5.00 9.43
N ILE A 114 3.73 -4.52 9.95
CA ILE A 114 2.64 -5.36 10.45
C ILE A 114 1.44 -5.33 9.50
N ARG A 115 0.55 -6.28 9.63
CA ARG A 115 -0.72 -6.30 8.90
C ARG A 115 -1.50 -5.01 9.12
N GLY A 116 -1.98 -4.41 8.04
CA GLY A 116 -2.67 -3.12 8.04
C GLY A 116 -1.75 -1.90 7.96
N GLY A 117 -0.43 -2.10 8.04
CA GLY A 117 0.59 -1.04 7.94
C GLY A 117 1.76 -1.41 7.05
N CYS A 118 1.60 -2.35 6.13
CA CYS A 118 2.67 -2.77 5.22
C CYS A 118 2.79 -1.81 4.04
N SER A 119 3.93 -1.10 3.97
CA SER A 119 4.28 -0.22 2.86
C SER A 119 5.17 -0.93 1.84
N PRO A 120 5.04 -0.61 0.54
CA PRO A 120 6.00 -1.07 -0.47
C PRO A 120 7.36 -0.37 -0.35
N VAL A 121 7.43 0.74 0.41
CA VAL A 121 8.64 1.55 0.61
C VAL A 121 9.25 1.27 1.97
N GLY A 122 10.56 1.10 2.03
CA GLY A 122 11.29 1.05 3.30
C GLY A 122 11.26 -0.29 4.02
N MET A 123 11.04 -1.39 3.34
CA MET A 123 11.16 -2.74 3.92
C MET A 123 12.59 -3.00 4.40
N LYS A 124 12.74 -3.88 5.39
CA LYS A 124 14.05 -4.29 5.95
C LYS A 124 15.04 -4.77 4.90
N LYS A 125 14.53 -5.44 3.86
CA LYS A 125 15.30 -5.91 2.72
C LYS A 125 14.62 -5.46 1.43
N LYS A 126 15.42 -5.31 0.38
CA LYS A 126 14.90 -5.04 -0.95
C LYS A 126 14.45 -6.35 -1.58
N TYR A 127 13.14 -6.49 -1.77
CA TYR A 127 12.55 -7.65 -2.45
C TYR A 127 12.11 -7.27 -3.87
N PRO A 128 12.08 -8.22 -4.82
CA PRO A 128 11.40 -8.02 -6.08
C PRO A 128 9.97 -7.55 -5.84
N THR A 129 9.60 -6.44 -6.45
CA THR A 129 8.31 -5.78 -6.25
C THR A 129 7.58 -5.65 -7.57
N PHE A 130 6.30 -5.95 -7.55
CA PHE A 130 5.39 -5.86 -8.68
C PHE A 130 4.20 -5.00 -8.31
N MET A 131 3.77 -4.16 -9.24
CA MET A 131 2.62 -3.29 -9.06
C MET A 131 1.62 -3.56 -10.18
N ASP A 132 0.35 -3.69 -9.82
CA ASP A 132 -0.70 -3.90 -10.81
C ASP A 132 -0.71 -2.74 -11.82
N GLU A 133 -0.74 -3.08 -13.09
CA GLU A 133 -0.60 -2.13 -14.17
C GLU A 133 -1.72 -1.08 -14.23
N THR A 134 -2.86 -1.34 -13.56
CA THR A 134 -3.95 -0.36 -13.47
C THR A 134 -3.57 0.89 -12.69
N CYS A 135 -2.44 0.90 -12.00
CA CYS A 135 -1.93 2.10 -11.32
C CYS A 135 -1.72 3.28 -12.28
N ILE A 136 -1.38 3.02 -13.55
CA ILE A 136 -1.15 4.06 -14.56
C ILE A 136 -2.42 4.80 -15.01
N LEU A 137 -3.61 4.28 -14.64
CA LEU A 137 -4.89 4.94 -14.90
C LEU A 137 -5.11 6.17 -14.00
N TRP A 138 -4.26 6.35 -13.00
CA TRP A 138 -4.34 7.41 -12.00
C TRP A 138 -3.10 8.30 -12.05
N GLU A 139 -3.29 9.61 -11.87
CA GLU A 139 -2.16 10.54 -11.68
C GLU A 139 -1.46 10.28 -10.34
N GLU A 140 -2.23 9.88 -9.32
CA GLU A 140 -1.76 9.54 -7.99
C GLU A 140 -2.49 8.30 -7.48
N ILE A 141 -1.78 7.46 -6.74
CA ILE A 141 -2.33 6.34 -5.99
C ILE A 141 -1.99 6.48 -4.51
N THR A 142 -2.72 5.78 -3.67
CA THR A 142 -2.53 5.78 -2.22
C THR A 142 -2.03 4.43 -1.75
N VAL A 143 -0.98 4.43 -0.93
CA VAL A 143 -0.38 3.25 -0.31
C VAL A 143 -0.13 3.50 1.17
N SER A 144 0.05 2.43 1.96
CA SER A 144 0.42 2.56 3.37
C SER A 144 1.73 3.33 3.54
N ALA A 145 1.76 4.22 4.52
CA ALA A 145 2.96 4.94 4.93
C ALA A 145 3.86 4.14 5.89
N GLY A 146 3.50 2.88 6.23
CA GLY A 146 4.28 2.02 7.10
C GLY A 146 3.73 1.85 8.51
N GLU A 147 2.58 2.39 8.79
CA GLU A 147 1.85 2.20 10.05
C GLU A 147 0.34 2.22 9.82
N ARG A 148 -0.41 1.63 10.73
CA ARG A 148 -1.88 1.66 10.69
C ARG A 148 -2.40 3.07 10.85
N GLY A 149 -3.43 3.44 10.11
CA GLY A 149 -4.03 4.77 10.19
C GLY A 149 -3.26 5.85 9.44
N HIS A 150 -2.25 5.50 8.66
CA HIS A 150 -1.40 6.44 7.95
C HIS A 150 -1.13 5.98 6.51
N GLN A 151 -1.50 6.81 5.56
CA GLN A 151 -1.33 6.56 4.13
C GLN A 151 -0.56 7.71 3.47
N ILE A 152 0.06 7.42 2.34
CA ILE A 152 0.67 8.41 1.45
C ILE A 152 0.06 8.29 0.06
N THR A 153 -0.16 9.45 -0.55
CA THR A 153 -0.66 9.57 -1.93
C THR A 153 0.42 10.19 -2.79
N LEU A 154 0.79 9.53 -3.86
CA LEU A 154 1.89 9.93 -4.74
C LEU A 154 1.72 9.38 -6.15
N ASN A 155 2.53 9.89 -7.08
CA ASN A 155 2.55 9.41 -8.45
C ASN A 155 2.99 7.94 -8.54
N PRO A 156 2.24 7.07 -9.24
CA PRO A 156 2.54 5.64 -9.31
C PRO A 156 3.85 5.32 -10.05
N GLU A 157 4.20 6.06 -11.09
CA GLU A 157 5.46 5.85 -11.82
C GLU A 157 6.67 6.20 -10.96
N ALA A 158 6.58 7.30 -10.19
CA ALA A 158 7.61 7.69 -9.23
C ALA A 158 7.76 6.64 -8.11
N LEU A 159 6.64 6.09 -7.61
CA LEU A 159 6.65 5.01 -6.63
C LEU A 159 7.30 3.74 -7.21
N ALA A 160 6.92 3.35 -8.42
CA ALA A 160 7.49 2.19 -9.10
C ALA A 160 9.01 2.35 -9.27
N LYS A 161 9.47 3.52 -9.67
CA LYS A 161 10.91 3.82 -9.80
C LYS A 161 11.64 3.74 -8.47
N LEU A 162 11.05 4.30 -7.41
CA LEU A 162 11.65 4.27 -6.05
C LEU A 162 11.79 2.85 -5.51
N THR A 163 10.78 2.02 -5.71
CA THR A 163 10.76 0.63 -5.21
C THR A 163 11.42 -0.37 -6.15
N GLY A 164 11.69 0.02 -7.39
CA GLY A 164 12.12 -0.88 -8.45
C GLY A 164 10.99 -1.80 -8.94
N ALA A 165 9.75 -1.41 -8.72
CA ALA A 165 8.59 -2.23 -9.08
C ALA A 165 8.45 -2.39 -10.59
N VAL A 166 8.08 -3.58 -11.01
CA VAL A 166 7.69 -3.92 -12.37
C VAL A 166 6.17 -3.86 -12.47
N LEU A 167 5.64 -3.14 -13.46
CA LEU A 167 4.21 -3.11 -13.72
C LEU A 167 3.78 -4.39 -14.44
N ALA A 168 2.74 -5.03 -13.97
CA ALA A 168 2.22 -6.27 -14.53
C ALA A 168 0.72 -6.43 -14.25
N ASP A 169 0.03 -7.18 -15.09
CA ASP A 169 -1.31 -7.68 -14.80
C ASP A 169 -1.17 -8.82 -13.79
N ILE A 170 -1.56 -8.56 -12.54
CA ILE A 170 -1.40 -9.51 -11.41
C ILE A 170 -2.68 -9.70 -10.59
N THR A 171 -3.80 -9.15 -11.03
CA THR A 171 -5.09 -9.29 -10.34
C THR A 171 -6.06 -10.21 -11.08
N VAL A 172 -7.04 -10.73 -10.33
CA VAL A 172 -8.14 -11.53 -10.87
C VAL A 172 -9.14 -10.64 -11.60
#